data_76ba2ed60076a39388bf5cbfe649ce85
#
_entry.id   76ba2ed60076a39388bf5cbfe649ce85
#
_cell.length_a   1.000
_cell.length_b   1.000
_cell.length_c   1.000
_cell.angle_alpha   90.00
_cell.angle_beta   90.00
_cell.angle_gamma   90.00
#
_symmetry.space_group_name_H-M   'P 1'
#
loop_
_entity.id
_entity.type
_entity.pdbx_description
1 polymer ?
#
loop_
_entity_poly.entity_id
_entity_poly.type
_entity_poly.pdbx_seq_one_letter_code
_entity_poly.pdbx_strand_id
1 'polypeptide(L)'
;MQLTKAMDAGATMLFAPIYYTPASVLLTQASEMAYGVKVFGCDGMDGILGVENFDTALAEGVMLLTPFSADDEKNADFVKAYQDAYGEVPDQFAADAYDGVHALAEALKAAGVAADAPAEEACDAIAEAMLDVHIEGLTGKLSWNEQGQVQKEPAAYVIKDGKYVAA
;
A
#
# COMPACT_ATOMS: atom_id res chain seq x y z
N MET A 1 23.73 12.44 4.77
CA MET A 1 24.13 12.25 6.19
C MET A 1 23.68 10.89 6.75
N GLN A 2 22.43 10.46 6.62
CA GLN A 2 21.96 9.14 7.14
C GLN A 2 22.60 7.98 6.40
N LEU A 3 22.59 7.99 5.06
CA LEU A 3 23.23 6.94 4.24
C LEU A 3 24.74 6.83 4.51
N THR A 4 25.44 7.96 4.63
CA THR A 4 26.86 7.97 4.98
C THR A 4 27.13 7.26 6.30
N LYS A 5 26.31 7.54 7.34
CA LYS A 5 26.45 6.87 8.63
C LYS A 5 26.17 5.37 8.55
N ALA A 6 25.18 4.97 7.76
CA ALA A 6 24.87 3.55 7.54
C ALA A 6 26.02 2.83 6.80
N MET A 7 26.57 3.46 5.77
CA MET A 7 27.69 2.94 5.00
C MET A 7 28.95 2.82 5.88
N ASP A 8 29.28 3.86 6.67
CA ASP A 8 30.42 3.85 7.58
C ASP A 8 30.29 2.79 8.68
N ALA A 9 29.05 2.50 9.08
CA ALA A 9 28.74 1.43 10.03
C ALA A 9 28.73 0.01 9.40
N GLY A 10 28.94 -0.10 8.08
CA GLY A 10 28.96 -1.38 7.37
C GLY A 10 27.59 -2.02 7.22
N ALA A 11 26.50 -1.24 7.22
CA ALA A 11 25.16 -1.77 7.01
C ALA A 11 25.03 -2.33 5.58
N THR A 12 24.52 -3.54 5.46
CA THR A 12 24.30 -4.22 4.18
C THR A 12 22.83 -4.24 3.76
N MET A 13 21.95 -3.83 4.67
CA MET A 13 20.51 -3.69 4.44
C MET A 13 20.00 -2.45 5.17
N LEU A 14 19.08 -1.73 4.52
CA LEU A 14 18.33 -0.63 5.09
C LEU A 14 16.87 -1.04 5.21
N PHE A 15 16.31 -0.96 6.41
CA PHE A 15 14.88 -0.97 6.61
C PHE A 15 14.39 0.48 6.53
N ALA A 16 13.57 0.77 5.54
CA ALA A 16 13.15 2.13 5.19
C ALA A 16 11.62 2.25 5.21
N PRO A 17 10.99 2.44 6.40
CA PRO A 17 9.54 2.63 6.52
C PRO A 17 9.17 4.08 6.16
N ILE A 18 9.33 4.43 4.90
CA ILE A 18 9.12 5.77 4.33
C ILE A 18 8.27 5.66 3.06
N TYR A 19 7.66 6.78 2.66
CA TYR A 19 6.87 6.84 1.44
C TYR A 19 7.72 6.87 0.18
N TYR A 20 7.10 6.56 -0.95
CA TYR A 20 7.75 6.39 -2.26
C TYR A 20 8.56 7.61 -2.72
N THR A 21 8.09 8.84 -2.49
CA THR A 21 8.84 10.04 -2.90
C THR A 21 10.17 10.17 -2.14
N PRO A 22 10.25 10.16 -0.79
CA PRO A 22 11.54 10.16 -0.11
C PRO A 22 12.35 8.87 -0.37
N ALA A 23 11.71 7.74 -0.67
CA ALA A 23 12.41 6.51 -1.03
C ALA A 23 13.14 6.65 -2.37
N SER A 24 12.53 7.28 -3.38
CA SER A 24 13.20 7.54 -4.67
C SER A 24 14.46 8.40 -4.49
N VAL A 25 14.40 9.42 -3.63
CA VAL A 25 15.57 10.24 -3.29
C VAL A 25 16.64 9.42 -2.57
N LEU A 26 16.24 8.54 -1.64
CA LEU A 26 17.16 7.64 -0.92
C LEU A 26 17.88 6.72 -1.90
N LEU A 27 17.17 6.08 -2.82
CA LEU A 27 17.75 5.16 -3.82
C LEU A 27 18.69 5.90 -4.78
N THR A 28 18.32 7.10 -5.22
CA THR A 28 19.17 7.95 -6.06
C THR A 28 20.47 8.28 -5.33
N GLN A 29 20.41 8.74 -4.09
CA GLN A 29 21.59 9.05 -3.30
C GLN A 29 22.46 7.82 -3.01
N ALA A 30 21.86 6.69 -2.72
CA ALA A 30 22.61 5.44 -2.51
C ALA A 30 23.38 5.04 -3.78
N SER A 31 22.77 5.20 -4.95
CA SER A 31 23.41 4.96 -6.24
C SER A 31 24.58 5.92 -6.51
N GLU A 32 24.37 7.23 -6.28
CA GLU A 32 25.43 8.24 -6.44
C GLU A 32 26.63 8.00 -5.51
N MET A 33 26.39 7.43 -4.34
CA MET A 33 27.42 7.04 -3.37
C MET A 33 28.09 5.69 -3.70
N ALA A 34 27.65 5.00 -4.77
CA ALA A 34 28.02 3.60 -5.06
C ALA A 34 27.78 2.66 -3.86
N TYR A 35 26.76 2.94 -3.07
CA TYR A 35 26.39 2.15 -1.89
C TYR A 35 25.39 1.06 -2.28
N GLY A 36 25.90 -0.11 -2.64
CA GLY A 36 25.11 -1.28 -3.07
C GLY A 36 24.35 -1.94 -1.92
N VAL A 37 23.61 -1.17 -1.13
CA VAL A 37 22.83 -1.63 0.01
C VAL A 37 21.47 -2.18 -0.44
N LYS A 38 21.02 -3.27 0.19
CA LYS A 38 19.66 -3.79 -0.02
C LYS A 38 18.67 -2.89 0.71
N VAL A 39 17.55 -2.58 0.07
CA VAL A 39 16.48 -1.78 0.69
C VAL A 39 15.23 -2.64 0.87
N PHE A 40 14.71 -2.58 2.09
CA PHE A 40 13.45 -3.21 2.48
C PHE A 40 12.51 -2.12 3.01
N GLY A 41 11.38 -1.94 2.34
CA GLY A 41 10.38 -0.94 2.65
C GLY A 41 9.11 -1.52 3.23
N CYS A 42 8.21 -0.62 3.57
CA CYS A 42 6.83 -0.92 3.96
C CYS A 42 5.88 -0.49 2.85
N ASP A 43 4.59 -0.55 3.14
CA ASP A 43 3.47 -0.14 2.31
C ASP A 43 3.62 1.28 1.72
N GLY A 44 4.11 2.23 2.51
CA GLY A 44 4.36 3.60 2.04
C GLY A 44 5.28 3.72 0.82
N MET A 45 6.06 2.67 0.51
CA MET A 45 6.98 2.66 -0.63
C MET A 45 6.29 2.24 -1.94
N ASP A 46 5.07 1.71 -1.88
CA ASP A 46 4.28 1.42 -3.07
C ASP A 46 3.97 2.71 -3.84
N GLY A 47 3.99 2.62 -5.18
CA GLY A 47 3.94 3.79 -6.06
C GLY A 47 5.31 4.31 -6.51
N ILE A 48 6.43 3.76 -5.99
CA ILE A 48 7.79 4.23 -6.33
C ILE A 48 8.09 4.17 -7.82
N LEU A 49 7.53 3.20 -8.53
CA LEU A 49 7.71 3.04 -9.98
C LEU A 49 7.00 4.13 -10.81
N GLY A 50 6.04 4.86 -10.19
CA GLY A 50 5.32 5.98 -10.82
C GLY A 50 5.87 7.36 -10.46
N VAL A 51 6.96 7.46 -9.69
CA VAL A 51 7.52 8.75 -9.29
C VAL A 51 8.09 9.49 -10.50
N GLU A 52 7.62 10.71 -10.71
CA GLU A 52 8.06 11.56 -11.83
C GLU A 52 9.57 11.82 -11.78
N ASN A 53 10.24 11.68 -12.93
CA ASN A 53 11.69 11.87 -13.10
C ASN A 53 12.58 10.92 -12.26
N PHE A 54 12.05 9.85 -11.70
CA PHE A 54 12.82 8.82 -11.02
C PHE A 54 13.29 7.75 -12.01
N ASP A 55 14.56 7.39 -11.95
CA ASP A 55 15.10 6.24 -12.69
C ASP A 55 14.67 4.94 -11.98
N THR A 56 13.65 4.28 -12.50
CA THR A 56 13.08 3.07 -11.92
C THR A 56 14.04 1.89 -11.87
N ALA A 57 15.11 1.90 -12.67
CA ALA A 57 16.17 0.89 -12.58
C ALA A 57 16.87 0.90 -11.22
N LEU A 58 16.86 2.03 -10.51
CA LEU A 58 17.41 2.14 -9.16
C LEU A 58 16.56 1.43 -8.10
N ALA A 59 15.33 1.09 -8.42
CA ALA A 59 14.45 0.31 -7.54
C ALA A 59 14.60 -1.21 -7.74
N GLU A 60 15.42 -1.67 -8.67
CA GLU A 60 15.63 -3.10 -8.90
C GLU A 60 16.12 -3.81 -7.64
N GLY A 61 15.45 -4.88 -7.26
CA GLY A 61 15.74 -5.65 -6.05
C GLY A 61 15.24 -5.03 -4.75
N VAL A 62 14.59 -3.88 -4.77
CA VAL A 62 13.90 -3.33 -3.59
C VAL A 62 12.75 -4.27 -3.22
N MET A 63 12.68 -4.61 -1.95
CA MET A 63 11.60 -5.42 -1.38
C MET A 63 10.70 -4.53 -0.52
N LEU A 64 9.39 -4.74 -0.60
CA LEU A 64 8.42 -3.99 0.19
C LEU A 64 7.24 -4.88 0.61
N LEU A 65 6.62 -4.50 1.72
CA LEU A 65 5.35 -5.07 2.16
C LEU A 65 4.23 -4.20 1.59
N THR A 66 3.39 -4.77 0.74
CA THR A 66 2.18 -4.12 0.23
C THR A 66 1.10 -5.16 0.03
N PRO A 67 -0.17 -4.85 0.33
CA PRO A 67 -1.27 -5.80 0.15
C PRO A 67 -1.77 -5.87 -1.30
N PHE A 68 -1.28 -5.01 -2.18
CA PHE A 68 -1.76 -4.85 -3.54
C PHE A 68 -0.61 -4.83 -4.55
N SER A 69 -0.86 -5.36 -5.74
CA SER A 69 0.00 -5.16 -6.91
C SER A 69 -0.88 -4.92 -8.15
N ALA A 70 -0.57 -3.86 -8.89
CA ALA A 70 -1.21 -3.59 -10.18
C ALA A 70 -0.81 -4.62 -11.26
N ASP A 71 0.28 -5.34 -11.06
CA ASP A 71 0.76 -6.41 -11.95
C ASP A 71 0.12 -7.77 -11.66
N ASP A 72 -0.68 -7.91 -10.59
CA ASP A 72 -1.41 -9.14 -10.28
C ASP A 72 -2.65 -9.27 -11.16
N GLU A 73 -2.75 -10.37 -11.89
CA GLU A 73 -3.85 -10.64 -12.83
C GLU A 73 -5.23 -10.54 -12.18
N LYS A 74 -5.37 -10.90 -10.90
CA LYS A 74 -6.62 -10.78 -10.15
C LYS A 74 -7.15 -9.35 -10.05
N ASN A 75 -6.27 -8.35 -10.17
CA ASN A 75 -6.59 -6.93 -10.07
C ASN A 75 -6.81 -6.25 -11.43
N ALA A 76 -6.70 -6.99 -12.55
CA ALA A 76 -6.68 -6.41 -13.89
C ALA A 76 -7.91 -5.55 -14.22
N ASP A 77 -9.10 -5.96 -13.80
CA ASP A 77 -10.33 -5.20 -14.05
C ASP A 77 -10.34 -3.86 -13.30
N PHE A 78 -9.91 -3.85 -12.05
CA PHE A 78 -9.77 -2.63 -11.25
C PHE A 78 -8.71 -1.70 -11.84
N VAL A 79 -7.54 -2.24 -12.16
CA VAL A 79 -6.43 -1.49 -12.76
C VAL A 79 -6.88 -0.82 -14.06
N LYS A 80 -7.57 -1.58 -14.92
CA LYS A 80 -8.09 -1.05 -16.17
C LYS A 80 -9.12 0.07 -15.94
N ALA A 81 -10.08 -0.14 -15.06
CA ALA A 81 -11.12 0.85 -14.78
C ALA A 81 -10.52 2.14 -14.19
N TYR A 82 -9.52 2.01 -13.32
CA TYR A 82 -8.81 3.15 -12.73
C TYR A 82 -8.02 3.92 -13.79
N GLN A 83 -7.28 3.22 -14.66
CA GLN A 83 -6.54 3.85 -15.75
C GLN A 83 -7.45 4.56 -16.76
N ASP A 84 -8.58 3.95 -17.09
CA ASP A 84 -9.58 4.56 -18.00
C ASP A 84 -10.17 5.85 -17.40
N ALA A 85 -10.33 5.92 -16.08
CA ALA A 85 -10.90 7.07 -15.38
C ALA A 85 -9.89 8.19 -15.09
N TYR A 86 -8.66 7.84 -14.74
CA TYR A 86 -7.68 8.79 -14.18
C TYR A 86 -6.40 8.91 -15.00
N GLY A 87 -6.15 8.00 -15.95
CA GLY A 87 -4.94 8.02 -16.80
C GLY A 87 -3.67 7.53 -16.12
N GLU A 88 -3.77 6.96 -14.92
CA GLU A 88 -2.66 6.51 -14.08
C GLU A 88 -2.84 5.05 -13.66
N VAL A 89 -1.73 4.36 -13.37
CA VAL A 89 -1.75 3.03 -12.76
C VAL A 89 -2.07 3.19 -11.27
N PRO A 90 -3.08 2.47 -10.72
CA PRO A 90 -3.37 2.55 -9.30
C PRO A 90 -2.25 1.91 -8.47
N ASP A 91 -1.98 2.51 -7.31
CA ASP A 91 -1.17 1.95 -6.24
C ASP A 91 -2.04 1.30 -5.15
N GLN A 92 -1.41 0.82 -4.08
CA GLN A 92 -2.15 0.24 -2.95
C GLN A 92 -3.11 1.24 -2.28
N PHE A 93 -2.78 2.55 -2.26
CA PHE A 93 -3.64 3.54 -1.60
C PHE A 93 -4.99 3.68 -2.31
N ALA A 94 -4.99 3.59 -3.65
CA ALA A 94 -6.21 3.55 -4.44
C ALA A 94 -7.02 2.28 -4.14
N ALA A 95 -6.35 1.13 -4.03
CA ALA A 95 -6.99 -0.14 -3.70
C ALA A 95 -7.52 -0.18 -2.26
N ASP A 96 -6.76 0.32 -1.28
CA ASP A 96 -7.20 0.42 0.11
C ASP A 96 -8.41 1.36 0.24
N ALA A 97 -8.42 2.49 -0.47
CA ALA A 97 -9.57 3.39 -0.48
C ALA A 97 -10.81 2.75 -1.10
N TYR A 98 -10.64 1.99 -2.18
CA TYR A 98 -11.73 1.22 -2.81
C TYR A 98 -12.31 0.19 -1.83
N ASP A 99 -11.48 -0.62 -1.20
CA ASP A 99 -11.91 -1.60 -0.21
C ASP A 99 -12.56 -0.92 1.01
N GLY A 100 -12.03 0.22 1.45
CA GLY A 100 -12.59 1.01 2.55
C GLY A 100 -14.02 1.49 2.27
N VAL A 101 -14.30 1.95 1.05
CA VAL A 101 -15.67 2.33 0.65
C VAL A 101 -16.61 1.12 0.65
N HIS A 102 -16.15 -0.03 0.17
CA HIS A 102 -16.94 -1.27 0.20
C HIS A 102 -17.21 -1.73 1.63
N ALA A 103 -16.21 -1.72 2.50
CA ALA A 103 -16.36 -2.07 3.92
C ALA A 103 -17.38 -1.17 4.62
N LEU A 104 -17.26 0.14 4.39
CA LEU A 104 -18.19 1.12 4.97
C LEU A 104 -19.62 0.92 4.45
N ALA A 105 -19.79 0.60 3.17
CA ALA A 105 -21.10 0.33 2.58
C ALA A 105 -21.77 -0.92 3.19
N GLU A 106 -20.99 -1.98 3.43
CA GLU A 106 -21.50 -3.19 4.11
C GLU A 106 -21.83 -2.90 5.58
N ALA A 107 -20.99 -2.16 6.29
CA ALA A 107 -21.27 -1.77 7.68
C ALA A 107 -22.53 -0.89 7.81
N LEU A 108 -22.72 0.06 6.90
CA LEU A 108 -23.93 0.89 6.85
C LEU A 108 -25.20 0.07 6.63
N LYS A 109 -25.15 -0.92 5.73
CA LYS A 109 -26.26 -1.83 5.48
C LYS A 109 -26.56 -2.70 6.71
N ALA A 110 -25.52 -3.25 7.34
CA ALA A 110 -25.64 -4.08 8.54
C ALA A 110 -26.17 -3.30 9.74
N ALA A 111 -25.69 -2.08 9.94
CA ALA A 111 -26.14 -1.18 11.01
C ALA A 111 -27.61 -0.73 10.85
N GLY A 112 -28.16 -0.77 9.63
CA GLY A 112 -29.52 -0.32 9.34
C GLY A 112 -29.76 1.17 9.64
N VAL A 113 -28.71 1.98 9.55
CA VAL A 113 -28.75 3.42 9.86
C VAL A 113 -29.61 4.15 8.84
N ALA A 114 -30.53 4.99 9.31
CA ALA A 114 -31.33 5.86 8.46
C ALA A 114 -30.48 6.97 7.83
N ALA A 115 -30.80 7.37 6.61
CA ALA A 115 -30.03 8.38 5.89
C ALA A 115 -30.00 9.76 6.57
N ASP A 116 -30.94 10.04 7.44
CA ASP A 116 -31.10 11.28 8.20
C ASP A 116 -30.72 11.12 9.69
N ALA A 117 -30.12 9.99 10.06
CA ALA A 117 -29.68 9.76 11.45
C ALA A 117 -28.60 10.79 11.86
N PRO A 118 -28.57 11.22 13.12
CA PRO A 118 -27.48 12.03 13.64
C PRO A 118 -26.12 11.35 13.44
N ALA A 119 -25.11 12.12 13.07
CA ALA A 119 -23.78 11.56 12.74
C ALA A 119 -23.18 10.74 13.90
N GLU A 120 -23.38 11.17 15.15
CA GLU A 120 -22.90 10.45 16.35
C GLU A 120 -23.54 9.07 16.46
N GLU A 121 -24.86 8.98 16.32
CA GLU A 121 -25.60 7.72 16.35
C GLU A 121 -25.20 6.81 15.20
N ALA A 122 -25.05 7.38 13.99
CA ALA A 122 -24.59 6.64 12.82
C ALA A 122 -23.17 6.08 13.00
N CYS A 123 -22.24 6.88 13.54
CA CYS A 123 -20.86 6.44 13.77
C CYS A 123 -20.78 5.28 14.76
N ASP A 124 -21.50 5.34 15.87
CA ASP A 124 -21.51 4.27 16.88
C ASP A 124 -22.08 2.98 16.31
N ALA A 125 -23.21 3.06 15.60
CA ALA A 125 -23.84 1.89 14.98
C ALA A 125 -22.96 1.26 13.87
N ILE A 126 -22.27 2.07 13.07
CA ILE A 126 -21.35 1.60 12.05
C ILE A 126 -20.13 0.95 12.69
N ALA A 127 -19.56 1.55 13.75
CA ALA A 127 -18.41 1.00 14.46
C ALA A 127 -18.73 -0.37 15.07
N GLU A 128 -19.92 -0.56 15.64
CA GLU A 128 -20.36 -1.85 16.13
C GLU A 128 -20.55 -2.86 14.97
N ALA A 129 -21.21 -2.45 13.89
CA ALA A 129 -21.44 -3.31 12.73
C ALA A 129 -20.14 -3.74 12.02
N MET A 130 -19.10 -2.90 12.06
CA MET A 130 -17.79 -3.23 11.47
C MET A 130 -17.16 -4.50 12.05
N LEU A 131 -17.49 -4.89 13.28
CA LEU A 131 -16.96 -6.11 13.90
C LEU A 131 -17.42 -7.40 13.19
N ASP A 132 -18.57 -7.35 12.51
CA ASP A 132 -19.15 -8.47 11.77
C ASP A 132 -18.92 -8.33 10.25
N VAL A 133 -18.28 -7.25 9.79
CA VAL A 133 -18.00 -7.06 8.37
C VAL A 133 -16.82 -7.91 7.94
N HIS A 134 -17.04 -8.68 6.88
CA HIS A 134 -16.01 -9.47 6.21
C HIS A 134 -16.10 -9.20 4.70
N ILE A 135 -15.03 -8.72 4.10
CA ILE A 135 -14.97 -8.48 2.65
C ILE A 135 -13.80 -9.20 2.01
N GLU A 136 -13.98 -9.65 0.79
CA GLU A 136 -12.90 -10.07 -0.11
C GLU A 136 -12.60 -8.90 -1.03
N GLY A 137 -11.60 -8.10 -0.64
CA GLY A 137 -11.21 -6.88 -1.34
C GLY A 137 -10.04 -7.08 -2.28
N LEU A 138 -9.64 -6.00 -2.92
CA LEU A 138 -8.43 -5.93 -3.76
C LEU A 138 -7.17 -6.17 -2.94
N THR A 139 -7.17 -5.73 -1.69
CA THR A 139 -6.03 -5.81 -0.77
C THR A 139 -6.05 -7.07 0.09
N GLY A 140 -7.00 -7.97 -0.13
CA GLY A 140 -7.11 -9.26 0.54
C GLY A 140 -8.44 -9.47 1.25
N LYS A 141 -8.47 -10.48 2.13
CA LYS A 141 -9.61 -10.73 3.02
C LYS A 141 -9.49 -9.83 4.23
N LEU A 142 -10.49 -9.00 4.44
CA LEU A 142 -10.50 -7.99 5.49
C LEU A 142 -11.60 -8.26 6.50
N SER A 143 -11.25 -8.15 7.77
CA SER A 143 -12.16 -8.10 8.91
C SER A 143 -11.57 -7.18 9.99
N TRP A 144 -12.34 -6.84 11.03
CA TRP A 144 -11.89 -5.91 12.06
C TRP A 144 -12.08 -6.51 13.45
N ASN A 145 -11.17 -6.19 14.35
CA ASN A 145 -11.29 -6.58 15.76
C ASN A 145 -11.88 -5.45 16.60
N GLU A 146 -12.14 -5.74 17.88
CA GLU A 146 -12.73 -4.78 18.86
C GLU A 146 -11.89 -3.50 19.04
N GLN A 147 -10.62 -3.51 18.68
CA GLN A 147 -9.72 -2.35 18.71
C GLN A 147 -9.75 -1.55 17.38
N GLY A 148 -10.62 -1.93 16.43
CA GLY A 148 -10.71 -1.31 15.11
C GLY A 148 -9.54 -1.64 14.18
N GLN A 149 -8.72 -2.64 14.53
CA GLN A 149 -7.59 -3.04 13.69
C GLN A 149 -8.06 -4.01 12.61
N VAL A 150 -7.65 -3.72 11.38
CA VAL A 150 -7.88 -4.64 10.26
C VAL A 150 -7.08 -5.92 10.43
N GLN A 151 -7.73 -7.04 10.19
CA GLN A 151 -7.12 -8.37 10.12
C GLN A 151 -6.98 -8.71 8.65
N LYS A 152 -5.75 -8.74 8.16
CA LYS A 152 -5.42 -9.19 6.80
C LYS A 152 -4.03 -9.82 6.75
N GLU A 153 -3.81 -10.72 5.81
CA GLU A 153 -2.51 -11.36 5.61
C GLU A 153 -1.52 -10.37 4.98
N PRO A 154 -0.28 -10.33 5.48
CA PRO A 154 0.77 -9.52 4.86
C PRO A 154 1.17 -10.14 3.51
N ALA A 155 1.51 -9.29 2.56
CA ALA A 155 2.12 -9.69 1.30
C ALA A 155 3.43 -8.94 1.08
N ALA A 156 4.40 -9.62 0.48
CA ALA A 156 5.70 -9.06 0.16
C ALA A 156 5.95 -9.15 -1.35
N TYR A 157 6.49 -8.09 -1.89
CA TYR A 157 6.90 -8.01 -3.29
C TYR A 157 8.35 -7.57 -3.40
N VAL A 158 8.97 -7.97 -4.49
CA VAL A 158 10.28 -7.49 -4.90
C VAL A 158 10.15 -6.85 -6.28
N ILE A 159 10.80 -5.72 -6.49
CA ILE A 159 10.83 -5.06 -7.79
C ILE A 159 11.83 -5.79 -8.67
N LYS A 160 11.35 -6.30 -9.80
CA LYS A 160 12.15 -6.96 -10.85
C LYS A 160 11.68 -6.52 -12.22
N ASP A 161 12.64 -6.10 -13.05
CA ASP A 161 12.35 -5.63 -14.42
C ASP A 161 11.24 -4.57 -14.46
N GLY A 162 11.24 -3.66 -13.48
CA GLY A 162 10.26 -2.58 -13.35
C GLY A 162 8.84 -3.02 -12.97
N LYS A 163 8.68 -4.20 -12.35
CA LYS A 163 7.40 -4.76 -11.90
C LYS A 163 7.46 -5.26 -10.47
N TYR A 164 6.30 -5.27 -9.82
CA TYR A 164 6.14 -5.93 -8.53
C TYR A 164 5.93 -7.43 -8.71
N VAL A 165 6.87 -8.23 -8.26
CA VAL A 165 6.84 -9.69 -8.30
C VAL A 165 6.71 -10.22 -6.87
N ALA A 166 5.76 -11.11 -6.62
CA ALA A 166 5.57 -11.72 -5.31
C ALA A 166 6.89 -12.37 -4.82
N ALA A 167 7.26 -12.12 -3.57
CA ALA A 167 8.52 -12.56 -2.95
C ALA A 167 8.43 -13.99 -2.40
#